data_18963c12021af58baf089011e5a79675
#
_entry.id   18963c12021af58baf089011e5a79675
#
_cell.length_a   1.000
_cell.length_b   1.000
_cell.length_c   1.000
_cell.angle_alpha   90.00
_cell.angle_beta   90.00
_cell.angle_gamma   90.00
#
_symmetry.space_group_name_H-M   'P 1'
#
loop_
_entity.id
_entity.type
_entity.pdbx_description
1 polymer ?
#
loop_
_entity_poly.entity_id
_entity_poly.type
_entity_poly.pdbx_seq_one_letter_code
_entity_poly.pdbx_strand_id
1 'polypeptide(L)'
;YISNSICFIGTVSMGMLWCMYVELRIYRNYKRMVQKAGVEIFPWLVEVIMVLCNLPGTGIMFIISKENVYQRTAGSLAGYISLILYFAYSIYLVYHSKKQGVNLNFFPVIYFVGPCFAGVVLQFLFYGITSSWVLVAVALIFVQMQSYAESLYMDELSGLYNRRYFNAVLAEK
;
A
#
# COMPACT_ATOMS: atom_id res chain seq x y z
N TYR A 1 -24.85 0.17 3.50
CA TYR A 1 -24.18 0.95 2.44
C TYR A 1 -22.95 1.70 2.98
N ILE A 2 -23.08 2.55 3.99
CA ILE A 2 -22.00 3.42 4.51
C ILE A 2 -20.75 2.62 4.92
N SER A 3 -20.92 1.56 5.69
CA SER A 3 -19.79 0.74 6.15
C SER A 3 -18.97 0.15 4.99
N ASN A 4 -19.65 -0.42 3.98
CA ASN A 4 -18.98 -0.97 2.80
C ASN A 4 -18.30 0.12 1.97
N SER A 5 -18.93 1.30 1.84
CA SER A 5 -18.34 2.45 1.16
C SER A 5 -17.05 2.92 1.83
N ILE A 6 -17.03 3.00 3.17
CA ILE A 6 -15.82 3.32 3.94
C ILE A 6 -14.73 2.27 3.71
N CYS A 7 -15.10 0.98 3.68
CA CYS A 7 -14.14 -0.10 3.41
C CYS A 7 -13.50 0.03 2.02
N PHE A 8 -14.28 0.32 0.97
CA PHE A 8 -13.75 0.52 -0.39
C PHE A 8 -12.79 1.70 -0.44
N ILE A 9 -13.20 2.88 0.02
CA ILE A 9 -12.36 4.07 0.05
C ILE A 9 -11.09 3.82 0.88
N GLY A 10 -11.24 3.23 2.06
CA GLY A 10 -10.12 2.94 2.96
C GLY A 10 -9.08 2.01 2.33
N THR A 11 -9.54 0.96 1.63
CA THR A 11 -8.65 -0.01 0.99
C THR A 11 -7.79 0.64 -0.10
N VAL A 12 -8.39 1.46 -0.97
CA VAL A 12 -7.65 2.16 -2.03
C VAL A 12 -6.79 3.29 -1.46
N SER A 13 -7.24 3.96 -0.38
CA SER A 13 -6.44 4.96 0.35
C SER A 13 -5.13 4.37 0.88
N MET A 14 -5.14 3.12 1.36
CA MET A 14 -3.92 2.44 1.81
C MET A 14 -2.91 2.28 0.69
N GLY A 15 -3.35 1.88 -0.51
CA GLY A 15 -2.47 1.78 -1.69
C GLY A 15 -1.85 3.12 -2.07
N MET A 16 -2.66 4.18 -2.10
CA MET A 16 -2.21 5.55 -2.39
C MET A 16 -1.19 6.04 -1.35
N LEU A 17 -1.51 5.93 -0.06
CA LEU A 17 -0.62 6.36 1.03
C LEU A 17 0.68 5.56 1.04
N TRP A 18 0.61 4.26 0.69
CA TRP A 18 1.81 3.44 0.52
C TRP A 18 2.71 3.98 -0.60
N CYS A 19 2.18 4.33 -1.77
CA CYS A 19 2.97 4.91 -2.87
C CYS A 19 3.63 6.23 -2.45
N MET A 20 2.89 7.12 -1.80
CA MET A 20 3.43 8.37 -1.26
C MET A 20 4.56 8.13 -0.24
N TYR A 21 4.39 7.15 0.65
CA TYR A 21 5.43 6.74 1.59
C TYR A 21 6.68 6.23 0.87
N VAL A 22 6.52 5.37 -0.14
CA VAL A 22 7.61 4.83 -0.95
C VAL A 22 8.38 5.95 -1.66
N GLU A 23 7.66 6.87 -2.32
CA GLU A 23 8.25 8.03 -3.01
C GLU A 23 9.07 8.90 -2.03
N LEU A 24 8.48 9.23 -0.89
CA LEU A 24 9.13 10.04 0.14
C LEU A 24 10.37 9.33 0.72
N ARG A 25 10.27 8.04 0.97
CA ARG A 25 11.34 7.22 1.56
C ARG A 25 12.54 7.09 0.63
N ILE A 26 12.30 6.91 -0.67
CA ILE A 26 13.34 6.76 -1.68
C ILE A 26 14.05 8.08 -1.95
N TYR A 27 13.27 9.11 -2.26
CA TYR A 27 13.84 10.36 -2.79
C TYR A 27 14.10 11.40 -1.72
N ARG A 28 13.55 11.23 -0.49
CA ARG A 28 13.67 12.18 0.63
C ARG A 28 13.34 13.61 0.22
N ASN A 29 12.47 13.79 -0.77
CA ASN A 29 12.12 15.08 -1.37
C ASN A 29 10.60 15.28 -1.36
N TYR A 30 10.13 16.07 -0.39
CA TYR A 30 8.72 16.38 -0.23
C TYR A 30 8.12 17.12 -1.46
N LYS A 31 8.89 18.05 -2.06
CA LYS A 31 8.41 18.79 -3.24
C LYS A 31 8.12 17.85 -4.42
N ARG A 32 8.99 16.87 -4.65
CA ARG A 32 8.80 15.85 -5.69
C ARG A 32 7.54 15.00 -5.41
N MET A 33 7.35 14.56 -4.18
CA MET A 33 6.16 13.80 -3.77
C MET A 33 4.89 14.61 -4.06
N VAL A 34 4.83 15.88 -3.68
CA VAL A 34 3.67 16.75 -3.94
C VAL A 34 3.43 16.96 -5.44
N GLN A 35 4.49 17.13 -6.25
CA GLN A 35 4.34 17.26 -7.70
C GLN A 35 3.74 16.01 -8.36
N LYS A 36 4.04 14.82 -7.85
CA LYS A 36 3.51 13.55 -8.35
C LYS A 36 2.18 13.13 -7.72
N ALA A 37 1.83 13.71 -6.58
CA ALA A 37 0.61 13.38 -5.85
C ALA A 37 -0.64 13.43 -6.73
N GLY A 38 -0.71 14.31 -7.73
CA GLY A 38 -1.84 14.38 -8.66
C GLY A 38 -2.05 13.08 -9.45
N VAL A 39 -0.96 12.43 -9.87
CA VAL A 39 -1.04 11.14 -10.58
C VAL A 39 -1.40 10.01 -9.62
N GLU A 40 -0.86 10.04 -8.40
CA GLU A 40 -1.14 9.02 -7.38
C GLU A 40 -2.56 9.14 -6.81
N ILE A 41 -3.10 10.34 -6.71
CA ILE A 41 -4.47 10.60 -6.23
C ILE A 41 -5.52 10.22 -7.29
N PHE A 42 -5.18 10.20 -8.56
CA PHE A 42 -6.17 9.99 -9.63
C PHE A 42 -6.95 8.67 -9.51
N PRO A 43 -6.33 7.48 -9.34
CA PRO A 43 -7.10 6.24 -9.16
C PRO A 43 -7.97 6.25 -7.90
N TRP A 44 -7.49 6.87 -6.83
CA TRP A 44 -8.25 7.06 -5.59
C TRP A 44 -9.48 7.95 -5.79
N LEU A 45 -9.35 9.07 -6.55
CA LEU A 45 -10.48 9.94 -6.87
C LEU A 45 -11.54 9.21 -7.69
N VAL A 46 -11.14 8.39 -8.66
CA VAL A 46 -12.07 7.57 -9.45
C VAL A 46 -12.87 6.67 -8.53
N GLU A 47 -12.21 6.00 -7.58
CA GLU A 47 -12.86 5.11 -6.61
C GLU A 47 -13.85 5.88 -5.73
N VAL A 48 -13.44 7.04 -5.19
CA VAL A 48 -14.31 7.89 -4.36
C VAL A 48 -15.56 8.31 -5.13
N ILE A 49 -15.42 8.74 -6.39
CA ILE A 49 -16.55 9.12 -7.23
C ILE A 49 -17.48 7.94 -7.46
N MET A 50 -16.95 6.76 -7.76
CA MET A 50 -17.75 5.53 -7.96
C MET A 50 -18.51 5.14 -6.69
N VAL A 51 -17.87 5.23 -5.53
CA VAL A 51 -18.50 4.97 -4.23
C VAL A 51 -19.61 5.99 -3.94
N LEU A 52 -19.37 7.28 -4.17
CA LEU A 52 -20.38 8.33 -3.99
C LEU A 52 -21.58 8.11 -4.93
N CYS A 53 -21.33 7.75 -6.18
CA CYS A 53 -22.40 7.39 -7.12
C CYS A 53 -23.17 6.13 -6.70
N ASN A 54 -22.58 5.24 -5.88
CA ASN A 54 -23.25 4.03 -5.39
C ASN A 54 -24.10 4.28 -4.13
N LEU A 55 -23.89 5.39 -3.40
CA LEU A 55 -24.66 5.70 -2.19
C LEU A 55 -26.18 5.75 -2.40
N PRO A 56 -26.72 6.31 -3.53
CA PRO A 56 -28.14 6.28 -3.80
C PRO A 56 -28.73 4.88 -4.12
N GLY A 57 -27.91 3.83 -4.08
CA GLY A 57 -28.34 2.47 -4.39
C GLY A 57 -28.31 2.11 -5.88
N THR A 58 -27.51 2.80 -6.68
CA THR A 58 -27.39 2.58 -8.14
C THR A 58 -26.85 1.22 -8.51
N GLY A 59 -26.15 0.53 -7.56
CA GLY A 59 -25.58 -0.80 -7.80
C GLY A 59 -24.32 -0.79 -8.66
N ILE A 60 -23.64 0.35 -8.81
CA ILE A 60 -22.41 0.45 -9.60
C ILE A 60 -21.31 -0.42 -9.02
N MET A 61 -21.07 -0.34 -7.71
CA MET A 61 -20.00 -1.06 -7.02
C MET A 61 -20.49 -2.30 -6.27
N PHE A 62 -21.64 -2.18 -5.62
CA PHE A 62 -22.26 -3.27 -4.87
C PHE A 62 -23.75 -3.00 -4.68
N ILE A 63 -24.50 -4.08 -4.46
CA ILE A 63 -25.92 -4.06 -4.15
C ILE A 63 -26.12 -4.73 -2.79
N ILE A 64 -27.05 -4.21 -2.00
CA ILE A 64 -27.54 -4.89 -0.82
C ILE A 64 -29.01 -5.24 -1.09
N SER A 65 -29.32 -6.56 -1.14
CA SER A 65 -30.69 -7.03 -1.39
C SER A 65 -31.60 -6.66 -0.22
N LYS A 66 -32.92 -6.80 -0.43
CA LYS A 66 -33.93 -6.61 0.64
C LYS A 66 -33.75 -7.56 1.82
N GLU A 67 -33.09 -8.69 1.58
CA GLU A 67 -32.75 -9.72 2.59
C GLU A 67 -31.42 -9.42 3.29
N ASN A 68 -30.87 -8.20 3.11
CA ASN A 68 -29.58 -7.76 3.66
C ASN A 68 -28.37 -8.59 3.18
N VAL A 69 -28.46 -9.17 1.97
CA VAL A 69 -27.35 -9.89 1.35
C VAL A 69 -26.53 -8.95 0.48
N TYR A 70 -25.22 -8.87 0.78
CA TYR A 70 -24.26 -8.09 0.01
C TYR A 70 -23.86 -8.83 -1.28
N GLN A 71 -23.89 -8.14 -2.40
CA GLN A 71 -23.45 -8.64 -3.70
C GLN A 71 -22.52 -7.64 -4.39
N ARG A 72 -21.38 -8.12 -4.85
CA ARG A 72 -20.45 -7.29 -5.65
C ARG A 72 -20.95 -7.16 -7.08
N THR A 73 -20.77 -5.97 -7.64
CA THR A 73 -20.98 -5.71 -9.07
C THR A 73 -19.66 -5.48 -9.78
N ALA A 74 -19.69 -5.40 -11.10
CA ALA A 74 -18.48 -5.23 -11.92
C ALA A 74 -17.67 -3.97 -11.53
N GLY A 75 -18.34 -2.91 -11.06
CA GLY A 75 -17.66 -1.69 -10.63
C GLY A 75 -16.71 -1.88 -9.44
N SER A 76 -16.94 -2.87 -8.58
CA SER A 76 -16.03 -3.18 -7.47
C SER A 76 -14.64 -3.62 -7.94
N LEU A 77 -14.50 -4.07 -9.20
CA LEU A 77 -13.20 -4.41 -9.79
C LEU A 77 -12.27 -3.19 -9.91
N ALA A 78 -12.82 -1.97 -10.00
CA ALA A 78 -12.03 -0.76 -10.08
C ALA A 78 -11.09 -0.60 -8.89
N GLY A 79 -11.54 -0.89 -7.66
CA GLY A 79 -10.72 -0.86 -6.46
C GLY A 79 -9.57 -1.86 -6.50
N TYR A 80 -9.82 -3.09 -6.97
CA TYR A 80 -8.77 -4.10 -7.11
C TYR A 80 -7.74 -3.71 -8.18
N ILE A 81 -8.19 -3.16 -9.31
CA ILE A 81 -7.29 -2.65 -10.36
C ILE A 81 -6.44 -1.50 -9.81
N SER A 82 -7.03 -0.55 -9.10
CA SER A 82 -6.31 0.56 -8.47
C SER A 82 -5.24 0.08 -7.50
N LEU A 83 -5.53 -0.92 -6.67
CA LEU A 83 -4.54 -1.52 -5.76
C LEU A 83 -3.38 -2.19 -6.51
N ILE A 84 -3.68 -2.96 -7.55
CA ILE A 84 -2.65 -3.60 -8.37
C ILE A 84 -1.75 -2.55 -9.01
N LEU A 85 -2.31 -1.44 -9.52
CA LEU A 85 -1.56 -0.33 -10.07
C LEU A 85 -0.64 0.32 -9.03
N TYR A 86 -1.12 0.57 -7.81
CA TYR A 86 -0.31 1.11 -6.72
C TYR A 86 0.83 0.16 -6.33
N PHE A 87 0.56 -1.13 -6.21
CA PHE A 87 1.60 -2.11 -5.89
C PHE A 87 2.64 -2.23 -7.00
N ALA A 88 2.21 -2.31 -8.26
CA ALA A 88 3.12 -2.34 -9.41
C ALA A 88 3.97 -1.06 -9.48
N TYR A 89 3.37 0.10 -9.26
CA TYR A 89 4.09 1.37 -9.24
C TYR A 89 5.12 1.44 -8.11
N SER A 90 4.78 1.00 -6.90
CA SER A 90 5.72 0.96 -5.77
C SER A 90 6.92 0.04 -6.03
N ILE A 91 6.69 -1.13 -6.63
CA ILE A 91 7.76 -2.05 -7.04
C ILE A 91 8.64 -1.42 -8.14
N TYR A 92 8.01 -0.78 -9.13
CA TYR A 92 8.72 -0.06 -10.19
C TYR A 92 9.63 1.03 -9.63
N LEU A 93 9.14 1.86 -8.69
CA LEU A 93 9.94 2.91 -8.05
C LEU A 93 11.19 2.34 -7.38
N VAL A 94 11.06 1.25 -6.63
CA VAL A 94 12.19 0.60 -5.97
C VAL A 94 13.17 0.03 -6.97
N TYR A 95 12.69 -0.67 -7.99
CA TYR A 95 13.55 -1.23 -9.03
C TYR A 95 14.33 -0.14 -9.77
N HIS A 96 13.65 0.93 -10.17
CA HIS A 96 14.26 2.06 -10.88
C HIS A 96 15.31 2.77 -10.01
N SER A 97 15.02 2.99 -8.73
CA SER A 97 15.94 3.64 -7.80
C SER A 97 17.17 2.79 -7.48
N LYS A 98 17.01 1.46 -7.39
CA LYS A 98 18.17 0.55 -7.27
C LYS A 98 19.11 0.65 -8.46
N LYS A 99 18.57 0.75 -9.69
CA LYS A 99 19.39 0.98 -10.90
C LYS A 99 20.15 2.30 -10.87
N GLN A 100 19.63 3.31 -10.18
CA GLN A 100 20.31 4.61 -10.00
C GLN A 100 21.32 4.61 -8.86
N GLY A 101 21.61 3.46 -8.25
CA GLY A 101 22.60 3.32 -7.17
C GLY A 101 22.10 3.75 -5.79
N VAL A 102 20.79 3.95 -5.62
CA VAL A 102 20.21 4.25 -4.30
C VAL A 102 20.28 2.98 -3.44
N ASN A 103 20.94 3.08 -2.28
CA ASN A 103 21.00 1.97 -1.34
C ASN A 103 19.66 1.80 -0.62
N LEU A 104 18.99 0.68 -0.89
CA LEU A 104 17.66 0.35 -0.35
C LEU A 104 17.69 -0.98 0.43
N ASN A 105 18.81 -1.27 1.12
CA ASN A 105 19.01 -2.56 1.82
C ASN A 105 17.93 -2.86 2.86
N PHE A 106 17.38 -1.83 3.50
CA PHE A 106 16.33 -1.96 4.52
C PHE A 106 14.95 -1.53 4.01
N PHE A 107 14.74 -1.49 2.69
CA PHE A 107 13.48 -0.99 2.15
C PHE A 107 12.41 -2.09 2.08
N PRO A 108 11.31 -1.94 2.81
CA PRO A 108 10.38 -3.04 3.11
C PRO A 108 9.25 -3.25 2.08
N VAL A 109 9.44 -2.93 0.79
CA VAL A 109 8.32 -3.02 -0.19
C VAL A 109 7.69 -4.40 -0.22
N ILE A 110 8.49 -5.45 -0.29
CA ILE A 110 7.97 -6.81 -0.36
C ILE A 110 7.22 -7.22 0.91
N TYR A 111 7.66 -6.74 2.08
CA TYR A 111 7.02 -7.02 3.35
C TYR A 111 5.67 -6.33 3.52
N PHE A 112 5.44 -5.24 2.77
CA PHE A 112 4.12 -4.60 2.71
C PHE A 112 3.27 -5.19 1.59
N VAL A 113 3.79 -5.21 0.37
CA VAL A 113 3.04 -5.65 -0.82
C VAL A 113 2.64 -7.11 -0.73
N GLY A 114 3.52 -7.99 -0.22
CA GLY A 114 3.26 -9.43 -0.12
C GLY A 114 2.00 -9.76 0.68
N PRO A 115 1.93 -9.42 1.97
CA PRO A 115 0.73 -9.69 2.77
C PRO A 115 -0.52 -8.98 2.24
N CYS A 116 -0.41 -7.71 1.79
CA CYS A 116 -1.54 -6.99 1.23
C CYS A 116 -2.07 -7.64 -0.04
N PHE A 117 -1.19 -8.08 -0.94
CA PHE A 117 -1.57 -8.80 -2.16
C PHE A 117 -2.23 -10.15 -1.83
N ALA A 118 -1.67 -10.90 -0.87
CA ALA A 118 -2.30 -12.14 -0.39
C ALA A 118 -3.70 -11.88 0.16
N GLY A 119 -3.90 -10.78 0.91
CA GLY A 119 -5.21 -10.37 1.42
C GLY A 119 -6.22 -10.08 0.32
N VAL A 120 -5.79 -9.38 -0.72
CA VAL A 120 -6.63 -9.09 -1.90
C VAL A 120 -7.03 -10.37 -2.62
N VAL A 121 -6.08 -11.28 -2.84
CA VAL A 121 -6.35 -12.58 -3.49
C VAL A 121 -7.31 -13.42 -2.67
N LEU A 122 -7.09 -13.54 -1.36
CA LEU A 122 -7.98 -14.28 -0.47
C LEU A 122 -9.39 -13.70 -0.47
N GLN A 123 -9.53 -12.38 -0.40
CA GLN A 123 -10.82 -11.70 -0.43
C GLN A 123 -11.52 -11.82 -1.81
N PHE A 124 -10.76 -11.96 -2.88
CA PHE A 124 -11.31 -12.19 -4.21
C PHE A 124 -11.82 -13.63 -4.37
N LEU A 125 -11.05 -14.62 -3.90
CA LEU A 125 -11.38 -16.04 -4.03
C LEU A 125 -12.48 -16.49 -3.05
N PHE A 126 -12.46 -15.97 -1.82
CA PHE A 126 -13.39 -16.37 -0.77
C PHE A 126 -14.35 -15.22 -0.45
N TYR A 127 -15.55 -15.35 -0.96
CA TYR A 127 -16.62 -14.38 -0.73
C TYR A 127 -17.01 -14.32 0.76
N GLY A 128 -17.05 -13.09 1.31
CA GLY A 128 -17.46 -12.87 2.70
C GLY A 128 -16.31 -12.82 3.72
N ILE A 129 -15.07 -13.10 3.31
CA ILE A 129 -13.89 -12.97 4.19
C ILE A 129 -13.27 -11.56 4.03
N THR A 130 -13.17 -10.82 5.14
CA THR A 130 -12.52 -9.51 5.20
C THR A 130 -11.06 -9.64 5.67
N SER A 131 -10.28 -10.49 5.00
CA SER A 131 -8.87 -10.75 5.36
C SER A 131 -7.93 -9.59 5.07
N SER A 132 -8.28 -8.69 4.14
CA SER A 132 -7.41 -7.61 3.68
C SER A 132 -6.93 -6.71 4.82
N TRP A 133 -7.83 -6.32 5.75
CA TRP A 133 -7.48 -5.44 6.86
C TRP A 133 -6.53 -6.08 7.86
N VAL A 134 -6.70 -7.38 8.13
CA VAL A 134 -5.80 -8.14 9.01
C VAL A 134 -4.41 -8.22 8.39
N LEU A 135 -4.33 -8.52 7.08
CA LEU A 135 -3.05 -8.63 6.38
C LEU A 135 -2.38 -7.27 6.16
N VAL A 136 -3.14 -6.18 6.02
CA VAL A 136 -2.60 -4.81 6.08
C VAL A 136 -1.98 -4.52 7.45
N ALA A 137 -2.64 -4.90 8.54
CA ALA A 137 -2.06 -4.72 9.89
C ALA A 137 -0.75 -5.50 10.05
N VAL A 138 -0.70 -6.76 9.59
CA VAL A 138 0.53 -7.56 9.58
C VAL A 138 1.61 -6.90 8.73
N ALA A 139 1.27 -6.40 7.53
CA ALA A 139 2.19 -5.69 6.66
C ALA A 139 2.78 -4.45 7.33
N LEU A 140 1.96 -3.66 8.03
CA LEU A 140 2.43 -2.47 8.77
C LEU A 140 3.38 -2.84 9.92
N ILE A 141 3.12 -3.95 10.61
CA ILE A 141 4.05 -4.46 11.64
C ILE A 141 5.40 -4.81 11.00
N PHE A 142 5.43 -5.49 9.86
CA PHE A 142 6.67 -5.78 9.16
C PHE A 142 7.42 -4.51 8.72
N VAL A 143 6.71 -3.52 8.19
CA VAL A 143 7.31 -2.23 7.83
C VAL A 143 7.90 -1.54 9.05
N GLN A 144 7.19 -1.56 10.18
CA GLN A 144 7.67 -0.97 11.43
C GLN A 144 8.92 -1.70 11.95
N MET A 145 8.92 -3.03 11.93
CA MET A 145 10.08 -3.83 12.34
C MET A 145 11.32 -3.53 11.47
N GLN A 146 11.15 -3.43 10.16
CA GLN A 146 12.25 -3.08 9.24
C GLN A 146 12.77 -1.66 9.47
N SER A 147 11.88 -0.70 9.70
CA SER A 147 12.27 0.68 10.01
C SER A 147 13.02 0.76 11.33
N TYR A 148 12.60 -0.02 12.33
CA TYR A 148 13.30 -0.13 13.61
C TYR A 148 14.67 -0.78 13.44
N ALA A 149 14.77 -1.88 12.68
CA ALA A 149 16.05 -2.54 12.39
C ALA A 149 17.04 -1.57 11.70
N GLU A 150 16.56 -0.76 10.74
CA GLU A 150 17.39 0.28 10.12
C GLU A 150 17.92 1.29 11.15
N SER A 151 17.07 1.76 12.07
CA SER A 151 17.46 2.74 13.09
C SER A 151 18.56 2.21 14.02
N LEU A 152 18.58 0.89 14.28
CA LEU A 152 19.63 0.25 15.08
C LEU A 152 21.01 0.22 14.40
N TYR A 153 21.06 0.37 13.08
CA TYR A 153 22.29 0.34 12.27
C TYR A 153 22.75 1.71 11.78
N MET A 154 21.95 2.76 12.02
CA MET A 154 22.30 4.14 11.67
C MET A 154 22.77 4.89 12.91
N ASP A 155 23.75 5.76 12.72
CA ASP A 155 24.18 6.73 13.72
C ASP A 155 23.29 7.98 13.62
N GLU A 156 22.67 8.38 14.72
CA GLU A 156 21.70 9.48 14.76
C GLU A 156 22.31 10.84 14.42
N LEU A 157 23.60 11.04 14.71
CA LEU A 157 24.27 12.31 14.51
C LEU A 157 24.81 12.48 13.09
N SER A 158 25.45 11.45 12.56
CA SER A 158 26.10 11.49 11.24
C SER A 158 25.20 11.00 10.10
N GLY A 159 24.13 10.24 10.40
CA GLY A 159 23.30 9.57 9.40
C GLY A 159 24.01 8.45 8.63
N LEU A 160 25.18 8.02 9.08
CA LEU A 160 25.97 6.93 8.49
C LEU A 160 25.70 5.62 9.23
N TYR A 161 26.10 4.50 8.61
CA TYR A 161 26.06 3.21 9.28
C TYR A 161 27.02 3.15 10.46
N ASN A 162 26.53 2.68 11.60
CA ASN A 162 27.30 2.57 12.82
C ASN A 162 28.19 1.30 12.83
N ARG A 163 29.07 1.18 13.87
CA ARG A 163 29.98 0.05 14.05
C ARG A 163 29.25 -1.31 14.09
N ARG A 164 28.00 -1.32 14.58
CA ARG A 164 27.22 -2.56 14.68
C ARG A 164 26.87 -3.11 13.28
N TYR A 165 26.51 -2.24 12.34
CA TYR A 165 26.27 -2.64 10.94
C TYR A 165 27.56 -3.18 10.29
N PHE A 166 28.70 -2.49 10.49
CA PHE A 166 29.97 -2.94 9.96
C PHE A 166 30.34 -4.34 10.45
N ASN A 167 30.21 -4.60 11.76
CA ASN A 167 30.47 -5.92 12.33
C ASN A 167 29.51 -7.01 11.81
N ALA A 168 28.24 -6.68 11.60
CA ALA A 168 27.26 -7.62 11.05
C ALA A 168 27.64 -8.03 9.61
N VAL A 169 28.00 -7.07 8.76
CA VAL A 169 28.44 -7.34 7.37
C VAL A 169 29.73 -8.13 7.28
N LEU A 170 30.67 -7.93 8.25
CA LEU A 170 31.89 -8.74 8.31
C LEU A 170 31.63 -10.19 8.74
N ALA A 171 30.62 -10.43 9.57
CA ALA A 171 30.27 -11.76 10.04
C ALA A 171 29.55 -12.61 8.98
N GLU A 172 28.96 -11.99 7.94
CA GLU A 172 28.30 -12.67 6.82
C GLU A 172 29.24 -13.11 5.69
N LYS A 173 30.53 -12.70 5.74
CA LYS A 173 31.57 -13.11 4.78
C LYS A 173 32.47 -14.22 5.33
#